data_aa5fc2fd30251c2e0ea9a8aead45e9b4
#
_entry.id   aa5fc2fd30251c2e0ea9a8aead45e9b4
#
_cell.length_a   1.000
_cell.length_b   1.000
_cell.length_c   1.000
_cell.angle_alpha   90.00
_cell.angle_beta   90.00
_cell.angle_gamma   90.00
#
_symmetry.space_group_name_H-M   'P 1'
#
loop_
_entity.id
_entity.type
_entity.pdbx_description
1 polymer ?
#
loop_
_entity_poly.entity_id
_entity_poly.type
_entity_poly.pdbx_seq_one_letter_code
_entity_poly.pdbx_strand_id
1 'polypeptide(L)'
;RLAVCDTQVETSTLEGSFELNVPADAFNDALNIMASQATIMIGATDTQVVFEAGNTTYVSRRIEGVYPNYKQLIPDSCVASVKIDVAAFNAALKRVAVIASANPAVKFEIDVENGQMGLSSISNDQDLAQETIDVEAEGESGTIAFNYHYIFGCLNALSKEKEITLELKSYSQAGIFKSYDKINYLYLVMPVRI
;
A
#
# COMPACT_ATOMS: atom_id res chain seq x y z
N ARG A 1 8.01 1.05 -3.79
CA ARG A 1 6.67 0.57 -3.41
C ARG A 1 5.87 0.15 -4.63
N LEU A 2 5.00 -0.83 -4.43
CA LEU A 2 4.05 -1.32 -5.42
C LEU A 2 2.73 -1.61 -4.70
N ALA A 3 1.60 -1.26 -5.31
CA ALA A 3 0.28 -1.64 -4.83
C ALA A 3 -0.44 -2.46 -5.90
N VAL A 4 -1.14 -3.50 -5.47
CA VAL A 4 -2.03 -4.30 -6.32
C VAL A 4 -3.39 -4.32 -5.66
N CYS A 5 -4.42 -3.96 -6.41
CA CYS A 5 -5.80 -4.11 -5.98
C CYS A 5 -6.52 -4.92 -7.05
N ASP A 6 -7.08 -6.05 -6.63
CA ASP A 6 -7.89 -6.90 -7.49
C ASP A 6 -9.34 -6.78 -7.04
N THR A 7 -10.18 -6.24 -7.90
CA THR A 7 -11.59 -5.99 -7.60
C THR A 7 -12.46 -6.31 -8.80
N GLN A 8 -13.68 -6.73 -8.52
CA GLN A 8 -14.69 -6.93 -9.55
C GLN A 8 -15.50 -5.64 -9.71
N VAL A 9 -15.64 -5.21 -10.95
CA VAL A 9 -16.54 -4.12 -11.31
C VAL A 9 -17.66 -4.63 -12.19
N GLU A 10 -18.85 -4.11 -11.99
CA GLU A 10 -19.98 -4.42 -12.88
C GLU A 10 -19.74 -3.71 -14.21
N THR A 11 -19.69 -4.49 -15.28
CA THR A 11 -19.52 -3.98 -16.64
C THR A 11 -20.68 -4.43 -17.51
N SER A 12 -21.23 -3.53 -18.32
CA SER A 12 -22.34 -3.86 -19.23
C SER A 12 -21.86 -4.26 -20.63
N THR A 13 -20.65 -3.93 -21.01
CA THR A 13 -20.20 -4.00 -22.42
C THR A 13 -18.75 -4.43 -22.61
N LEU A 14 -18.06 -4.93 -21.57
CA LEU A 14 -16.67 -5.37 -21.71
C LEU A 14 -16.61 -6.74 -22.40
N GLU A 15 -16.09 -6.78 -23.60
CA GLU A 15 -15.75 -8.00 -24.31
C GLU A 15 -14.21 -8.17 -24.34
N GLY A 16 -13.73 -9.27 -23.73
CA GLY A 16 -12.30 -9.58 -23.67
C GLY A 16 -11.57 -8.89 -22.50
N SER A 17 -10.26 -8.74 -22.64
CA SER A 17 -9.38 -8.07 -21.67
C SER A 17 -8.51 -7.02 -22.35
N PHE A 18 -8.17 -5.97 -21.65
CA PHE A 18 -7.21 -4.96 -22.12
C PHE A 18 -6.30 -4.50 -20.99
N GLU A 19 -5.10 -4.08 -21.34
CA GLU A 19 -4.11 -3.54 -20.40
C GLU A 19 -3.79 -2.09 -20.76
N LEU A 20 -3.80 -1.23 -19.75
CA LEU A 20 -3.49 0.18 -19.90
C LEU A 20 -2.49 0.64 -18.85
N ASN A 21 -1.40 1.27 -19.30
CA ASN A 21 -0.51 2.01 -18.43
C ASN A 21 -0.96 3.47 -18.44
N VAL A 22 -1.51 3.94 -17.32
CA VAL A 22 -2.07 5.29 -17.17
C VAL A 22 -1.32 6.03 -16.07
N PRO A 23 -0.96 7.33 -16.27
CA PRO A 23 -0.42 8.13 -15.18
C PRO A 23 -1.41 8.17 -13.99
N ALA A 24 -0.92 7.96 -12.79
CA ALA A 24 -1.78 7.91 -11.59
C ALA A 24 -2.55 9.21 -11.37
N ASP A 25 -1.92 10.36 -11.65
CA ASP A 25 -2.56 11.68 -11.53
C ASP A 25 -3.72 11.81 -12.52
N ALA A 26 -3.53 11.37 -13.78
CA ALA A 26 -4.60 11.40 -14.78
C ALA A 26 -5.78 10.51 -14.40
N PHE A 27 -5.50 9.34 -13.81
CA PHE A 27 -6.56 8.47 -13.30
C PHE A 27 -7.31 9.10 -12.13
N ASN A 28 -6.59 9.74 -11.21
CA ASN A 28 -7.17 10.43 -10.08
C ASN A 28 -8.00 11.65 -10.51
N ASP A 29 -7.53 12.42 -11.49
CA ASP A 29 -8.28 13.54 -12.08
C ASP A 29 -9.58 13.07 -12.71
N ALA A 30 -9.55 12.00 -13.51
CA ALA A 30 -10.74 11.42 -14.11
C ALA A 30 -11.76 11.00 -13.04
N LEU A 31 -11.31 10.33 -11.96
CA LEU A 31 -12.18 9.95 -10.84
C LEU A 31 -12.80 11.16 -10.15
N ASN A 32 -12.03 12.21 -9.91
CA ASN A 32 -12.53 13.42 -9.25
C ASN A 32 -13.55 14.18 -10.11
N ILE A 33 -13.25 14.34 -11.41
CA ILE A 33 -14.13 15.06 -12.36
C ILE A 33 -15.46 14.28 -12.54
N MET A 34 -15.39 12.96 -12.51
CA MET A 34 -16.54 12.08 -12.79
C MET A 34 -17.17 11.46 -11.54
N ALA A 35 -16.82 11.94 -10.34
CA ALA A 35 -17.24 11.35 -9.07
C ALA A 35 -18.78 11.31 -8.85
N SER A 36 -19.53 12.19 -9.52
CA SER A 36 -20.99 12.24 -9.44
C SER A 36 -21.70 11.31 -10.43
N GLN A 37 -20.97 10.63 -11.30
CA GLN A 37 -21.52 9.77 -12.34
C GLN A 37 -21.64 8.33 -11.86
N ALA A 38 -22.73 7.67 -12.21
CA ALA A 38 -22.96 6.28 -11.85
C ALA A 38 -22.07 5.30 -12.64
N THR A 39 -21.73 5.66 -13.87
CA THR A 39 -20.92 4.85 -14.78
C THR A 39 -19.90 5.70 -15.51
N ILE A 40 -18.75 5.10 -15.78
CA ILE A 40 -17.68 5.70 -16.57
C ILE A 40 -17.33 4.73 -17.69
N MET A 41 -17.25 5.22 -18.92
CA MET A 41 -16.68 4.49 -20.04
C MET A 41 -15.18 4.74 -20.11
N ILE A 42 -14.40 3.68 -20.29
CA ILE A 42 -12.96 3.77 -20.45
C ILE A 42 -12.60 3.18 -21.81
N GLY A 43 -11.99 4.02 -22.64
CA GLY A 43 -11.49 3.64 -23.96
C GLY A 43 -10.01 3.96 -24.11
N ALA A 44 -9.36 3.34 -25.09
CA ALA A 44 -7.96 3.61 -25.36
C ALA A 44 -7.68 3.58 -26.88
N THR A 45 -6.75 4.44 -27.29
CA THR A 45 -6.02 4.35 -28.55
C THR A 45 -4.60 3.87 -28.28
N ASP A 46 -3.76 3.83 -29.30
CA ASP A 46 -2.35 3.46 -29.13
C ASP A 46 -1.58 4.39 -28.19
N THR A 47 -1.96 5.68 -28.13
CA THR A 47 -1.23 6.72 -27.41
C THR A 47 -2.03 7.39 -26.29
N GLN A 48 -3.34 7.18 -26.24
CA GLN A 48 -4.23 7.90 -25.32
C GLN A 48 -5.17 6.95 -24.57
N VAL A 49 -5.57 7.36 -23.38
CA VAL A 49 -6.71 6.82 -22.65
C VAL A 49 -7.80 7.88 -22.59
N VAL A 50 -9.04 7.46 -22.76
CA VAL A 50 -10.22 8.32 -22.77
C VAL A 50 -11.18 7.83 -21.69
N PHE A 51 -11.62 8.74 -20.84
CA PHE A 51 -12.67 8.52 -19.86
C PHE A 51 -13.87 9.34 -20.24
N GLU A 52 -15.06 8.75 -20.30
CA GLU A 52 -16.29 9.43 -20.64
C GLU A 52 -17.38 9.13 -19.63
N ALA A 53 -18.07 10.18 -19.16
CA ALA A 53 -19.20 10.05 -18.27
C ALA A 53 -20.15 11.23 -18.46
N GLY A 54 -21.42 10.95 -18.79
CA GLY A 54 -22.42 11.97 -19.13
C GLY A 54 -21.94 12.85 -20.28
N ASN A 55 -21.80 14.15 -20.06
CA ASN A 55 -21.33 15.12 -21.06
C ASN A 55 -19.84 15.47 -20.90
N THR A 56 -19.11 14.71 -20.10
CA THR A 56 -17.71 14.99 -19.79
C THR A 56 -16.81 13.94 -20.45
N THR A 57 -15.82 14.40 -21.17
CA THR A 57 -14.74 13.58 -21.74
C THR A 57 -13.40 14.07 -21.20
N TYR A 58 -12.63 13.17 -20.61
CA TYR A 58 -11.27 13.43 -20.15
C TYR A 58 -10.29 12.55 -20.89
N VAL A 59 -9.26 13.13 -21.46
CA VAL A 59 -8.26 12.46 -22.28
C VAL A 59 -6.87 12.66 -21.69
N SER A 60 -6.13 11.57 -21.56
CA SER A 60 -4.73 11.61 -21.12
C SER A 60 -3.85 10.75 -22.03
N ARG A 61 -2.55 11.02 -22.01
CA ARG A 61 -1.58 10.15 -22.66
C ARG A 61 -1.38 8.88 -21.86
N ARG A 62 -1.19 7.77 -22.56
CA ARG A 62 -0.74 6.51 -21.95
C ARG A 62 0.76 6.58 -21.64
N ILE A 63 1.18 5.81 -20.64
CA ILE A 63 2.60 5.54 -20.42
C ILE A 63 3.00 4.42 -21.40
N GLU A 64 4.02 4.67 -22.20
CA GLU A 64 4.54 3.68 -23.14
C GLU A 64 5.33 2.57 -22.43
N GLY A 65 5.32 1.39 -23.02
CA GLY A 65 6.07 0.24 -22.53
C GLY A 65 5.22 -0.81 -21.82
N VAL A 66 5.87 -1.93 -21.52
CA VAL A 66 5.26 -3.06 -20.81
C VAL A 66 5.38 -2.84 -19.30
N TYR A 67 4.30 -3.02 -18.56
CA TYR A 67 4.33 -2.96 -17.11
C TYR A 67 5.24 -4.08 -16.56
N PRO A 68 6.11 -3.79 -15.58
CA PRO A 68 7.01 -4.79 -15.00
C PRO A 68 6.25 -6.00 -14.42
N ASN A 69 6.79 -7.20 -14.59
CA ASN A 69 6.21 -8.39 -14.00
C ASN A 69 6.38 -8.39 -12.47
N TYR A 70 5.48 -7.71 -11.78
CA TYR A 70 5.49 -7.53 -10.33
C TYR A 70 5.24 -8.83 -9.55
N LYS A 71 4.62 -9.84 -10.17
CA LYS A 71 4.35 -11.14 -9.53
C LYS A 71 5.63 -11.82 -9.06
N GLN A 72 6.75 -11.60 -9.75
CA GLN A 72 8.06 -12.11 -9.35
C GLN A 72 8.62 -11.44 -8.07
N LEU A 73 8.07 -10.28 -7.69
CA LEU A 73 8.48 -9.57 -6.47
C LEU A 73 7.72 -10.04 -5.23
N ILE A 74 6.63 -10.79 -5.43
CA ILE A 74 5.82 -11.33 -4.34
C ILE A 74 6.47 -12.63 -3.88
N PRO A 75 6.90 -12.74 -2.61
CA PRO A 75 7.53 -13.96 -2.11
C PRO A 75 6.50 -15.09 -1.93
N ASP A 76 6.96 -16.32 -2.14
CA ASP A 76 6.16 -17.53 -1.97
C ASP A 76 6.11 -18.01 -0.51
N SER A 77 6.95 -17.45 0.37
CA SER A 77 7.04 -17.80 1.79
C SER A 77 7.42 -16.61 2.64
N CYS A 78 7.05 -16.62 3.91
CA CYS A 78 7.42 -15.61 4.89
C CYS A 78 8.07 -16.26 6.12
N VAL A 79 9.00 -15.54 6.77
CA VAL A 79 9.59 -15.91 8.06
C VAL A 79 8.77 -15.37 9.23
N ALA A 80 8.01 -14.30 9.00
CA ALA A 80 7.09 -13.73 9.97
C ALA A 80 5.81 -13.24 9.29
N SER A 81 4.69 -13.45 9.96
CA SER A 81 3.36 -12.96 9.60
C SER A 81 2.76 -12.24 10.80
N VAL A 82 2.34 -10.99 10.62
CA VAL A 82 1.87 -10.13 11.71
C VAL A 82 0.52 -9.55 11.31
N LYS A 83 -0.51 -9.89 12.06
CA LYS A 83 -1.86 -9.34 11.90
C LYS A 83 -2.03 -8.14 12.82
N ILE A 84 -2.44 -7.01 12.26
CA ILE A 84 -2.35 -5.70 12.88
C ILE A 84 -3.69 -4.98 12.77
N ASP A 85 -4.20 -4.43 13.88
CA ASP A 85 -5.34 -3.51 13.86
C ASP A 85 -4.96 -2.20 13.16
N VAL A 86 -5.70 -1.83 12.12
CA VAL A 86 -5.40 -0.66 11.27
C VAL A 86 -5.46 0.65 12.06
N ALA A 87 -6.42 0.79 12.96
CA ALA A 87 -6.60 2.01 13.73
C ALA A 87 -5.48 2.20 14.75
N ALA A 88 -5.12 1.15 15.50
CA ALA A 88 -4.02 1.16 16.45
C ALA A 88 -2.68 1.45 15.76
N PHE A 89 -2.42 0.78 14.64
CA PHE A 89 -1.19 0.97 13.87
C PHE A 89 -1.08 2.39 13.31
N ASN A 90 -2.15 2.92 12.71
CA ASN A 90 -2.16 4.29 12.18
C ASN A 90 -1.93 5.33 13.28
N ALA A 91 -2.55 5.13 14.47
CA ALA A 91 -2.38 6.03 15.60
C ALA A 91 -0.94 6.01 16.14
N ALA A 92 -0.36 4.83 16.36
CA ALA A 92 1.03 4.68 16.82
C ALA A 92 2.03 5.26 15.80
N LEU A 93 1.86 4.92 14.51
CA LEU A 93 2.73 5.43 13.46
C LEU A 93 2.67 6.97 13.34
N LYS A 94 1.50 7.58 13.50
CA LYS A 94 1.36 9.05 13.52
C LYS A 94 2.16 9.69 14.64
N ARG A 95 2.12 9.12 15.85
CA ARG A 95 2.88 9.66 17.00
C ARG A 95 4.38 9.55 16.78
N VAL A 96 4.87 8.41 16.30
CA VAL A 96 6.29 8.20 16.01
C VAL A 96 6.75 9.09 14.85
N ALA A 97 5.93 9.29 13.83
CA ALA A 97 6.26 10.10 12.65
C ALA A 97 6.49 11.58 12.98
N VAL A 98 5.93 12.12 14.07
CA VAL A 98 6.18 13.51 14.51
C VAL A 98 7.66 13.74 14.76
N ILE A 99 8.33 12.79 15.42
CA ILE A 99 9.77 12.88 15.73
C ILE A 99 10.62 12.42 14.53
N ALA A 100 10.15 11.52 13.71
CA ALA A 100 10.84 11.02 12.53
C ALA A 100 10.86 12.01 11.34
N SER A 101 10.49 13.28 11.54
CA SER A 101 10.37 14.27 10.45
C SER A 101 11.67 14.53 9.67
N ALA A 102 12.82 14.47 10.34
CA ALA A 102 14.14 14.67 9.72
C ALA A 102 14.65 13.40 8.98
N ASN A 103 14.27 12.23 9.46
CA ASN A 103 14.58 10.95 8.84
C ASN A 103 13.29 10.13 8.77
N PRO A 104 12.71 9.94 7.57
CA PRO A 104 11.41 9.28 7.43
C PRO A 104 11.44 7.76 7.70
N ALA A 105 12.55 7.22 8.18
CA ALA A 105 12.66 5.83 8.57
C ALA A 105 12.07 5.59 9.96
N VAL A 106 11.18 4.62 10.05
CA VAL A 106 10.64 4.09 11.32
C VAL A 106 11.02 2.62 11.42
N LYS A 107 11.59 2.25 12.57
CA LYS A 107 11.94 0.89 12.91
C LYS A 107 10.70 0.16 13.45
N PHE A 108 10.49 -1.05 13.00
CA PHE A 108 9.48 -2.00 13.43
C PHE A 108 10.19 -3.17 14.10
N GLU A 109 9.91 -3.41 15.34
CA GLU A 109 10.44 -4.52 16.12
C GLU A 109 9.31 -5.50 16.42
N ILE A 110 9.35 -6.67 15.80
CA ILE A 110 8.32 -7.69 15.93
C ILE A 110 8.75 -8.65 17.02
N ASP A 111 7.95 -8.75 18.07
CA ASP A 111 8.10 -9.68 19.17
C ASP A 111 6.96 -10.72 19.09
N VAL A 112 7.28 -11.86 18.50
CA VAL A 112 6.32 -12.95 18.31
C VAL A 112 5.94 -13.60 19.63
N GLU A 113 6.88 -13.69 20.58
CA GLU A 113 6.65 -14.37 21.86
C GLU A 113 5.66 -13.59 22.73
N ASN A 114 5.73 -12.25 22.73
CA ASN A 114 4.86 -11.39 23.52
C ASN A 114 3.65 -10.88 22.72
N GLY A 115 3.56 -11.16 21.41
CA GLY A 115 2.46 -10.67 20.57
C GLY A 115 2.47 -9.15 20.43
N GLN A 116 3.64 -8.54 20.29
CA GLN A 116 3.81 -7.10 20.26
C GLN A 116 4.62 -6.63 19.04
N MET A 117 4.31 -5.43 18.58
CA MET A 117 5.10 -4.73 17.58
C MET A 117 5.50 -3.34 18.09
N GLY A 118 6.79 -3.14 18.29
CA GLY A 118 7.39 -1.85 18.62
C GLY A 118 7.59 -1.00 17.37
N LEU A 119 7.26 0.29 17.45
CA LEU A 119 7.58 1.29 16.42
C LEU A 119 8.48 2.35 17.05
N SER A 120 9.60 2.67 16.42
CA SER A 120 10.49 3.72 16.93
C SER A 120 11.06 4.58 15.82
N SER A 121 11.22 5.87 16.09
CA SER A 121 11.94 6.79 15.19
C SER A 121 13.42 6.44 15.17
N ILE A 122 14.07 6.67 14.02
CA ILE A 122 15.52 6.54 13.87
C ILE A 122 16.09 7.94 13.86
N SER A 123 16.65 8.36 14.99
CA SER A 123 17.29 9.67 15.13
C SER A 123 18.72 9.49 15.64
N ASN A 124 19.63 10.32 15.16
CA ASN A 124 20.99 10.45 15.70
C ASN A 124 21.03 11.33 16.96
N ASP A 125 19.94 12.04 17.25
CA ASP A 125 19.76 12.90 18.40
C ASP A 125 18.99 12.19 19.52
N GLN A 126 18.95 12.81 20.71
CA GLN A 126 18.38 12.21 21.93
C GLN A 126 16.86 12.04 21.92
N ASP A 127 16.17 12.56 20.90
CA ASP A 127 14.71 12.48 20.80
C ASP A 127 14.28 11.17 20.12
N LEU A 128 13.91 10.18 20.93
CA LEU A 128 13.36 8.90 20.46
C LEU A 128 11.86 8.87 20.74
N ALA A 129 11.07 8.75 19.69
CA ALA A 129 9.68 8.34 19.83
C ALA A 129 9.61 6.82 19.76
N GLN A 130 8.92 6.22 20.71
CA GLN A 130 8.68 4.79 20.75
C GLN A 130 7.22 4.52 21.14
N GLU A 131 6.61 3.61 20.41
CA GLU A 131 5.25 3.11 20.65
C GLU A 131 5.26 1.60 20.55
N THR A 132 4.36 0.95 21.28
CA THR A 132 4.15 -0.48 21.19
C THR A 132 2.67 -0.75 21.01
N ILE A 133 2.34 -1.65 20.09
CA ILE A 133 0.97 -2.11 19.85
C ILE A 133 0.90 -3.63 19.97
N ASP A 134 -0.24 -4.14 20.41
CA ASP A 134 -0.51 -5.56 20.44
C ASP A 134 -0.83 -6.05 19.03
N VAL A 135 -0.32 -7.22 18.68
CA VAL A 135 -0.49 -7.85 17.36
C VAL A 135 -0.64 -9.36 17.52
N GLU A 136 -1.23 -10.01 16.53
CA GLU A 136 -1.14 -11.46 16.38
C GLU A 136 0.03 -11.77 15.44
N ALA A 137 1.12 -12.31 15.98
CA ALA A 137 2.33 -12.56 15.23
C ALA A 137 2.71 -14.04 15.24
N GLU A 138 3.18 -14.54 14.10
CA GLU A 138 3.66 -15.90 13.93
C GLU A 138 5.03 -15.89 13.21
N GLY A 139 5.87 -16.87 13.49
CA GLY A 139 7.18 -17.04 12.85
C GLY A 139 8.32 -16.55 13.73
N GLU A 140 9.25 -15.79 13.19
CA GLU A 140 10.49 -15.35 13.85
C GLU A 140 10.39 -13.89 14.28
N SER A 141 10.83 -13.58 15.51
CA SER A 141 10.99 -12.20 15.97
C SER A 141 12.14 -11.52 15.24
N GLY A 142 12.05 -10.19 15.05
CA GLY A 142 13.12 -9.45 14.37
C GLY A 142 12.79 -7.99 14.13
N THR A 143 13.67 -7.32 13.39
CA THR A 143 13.60 -5.87 13.19
C THR A 143 13.72 -5.52 11.72
N ILE A 144 12.85 -4.61 11.25
CA ILE A 144 12.87 -4.05 9.91
C ILE A 144 12.56 -2.56 9.99
N ALA A 145 13.01 -1.76 9.02
CA ALA A 145 12.66 -0.36 8.96
C ALA A 145 12.02 0.00 7.63
N PHE A 146 11.02 0.88 7.67
CA PHE A 146 10.34 1.38 6.49
C PHE A 146 10.25 2.91 6.51
N ASN A 147 10.16 3.51 5.32
CA ASN A 147 9.78 4.91 5.20
C ASN A 147 8.29 5.04 5.56
N TYR A 148 7.99 5.79 6.63
CA TYR A 148 6.63 5.91 7.16
C TYR A 148 5.65 6.55 6.17
N HIS A 149 6.11 7.41 5.24
CA HIS A 149 5.24 7.97 4.21
C HIS A 149 4.65 6.89 3.30
N TYR A 150 5.43 5.83 3.03
CA TYR A 150 4.92 4.71 2.24
C TYR A 150 3.91 3.88 3.03
N ILE A 151 4.15 3.71 4.32
CA ILE A 151 3.22 3.00 5.20
C ILE A 151 1.90 3.78 5.34
N PHE A 152 1.96 5.11 5.48
CA PHE A 152 0.74 5.93 5.45
C PHE A 152 -0.04 5.80 4.14
N GLY A 153 0.65 5.72 3.00
CA GLY A 153 0.01 5.46 1.72
C GLY A 153 -0.77 4.14 1.71
N CYS A 154 -0.21 3.09 2.31
CA CYS A 154 -0.88 1.80 2.51
C CYS A 154 -2.09 1.94 3.44
N LEU A 155 -1.90 2.50 4.63
CA LEU A 155 -2.95 2.64 5.65
C LEU A 155 -4.12 3.53 5.18
N ASN A 156 -3.85 4.55 4.37
CA ASN A 156 -4.90 5.38 3.78
C ASN A 156 -5.77 4.56 2.80
N ALA A 157 -5.17 3.73 1.96
CA ALA A 157 -5.90 2.85 1.06
C ALA A 157 -6.74 1.81 1.83
N LEU A 158 -6.23 1.35 2.98
CA LEU A 158 -6.84 0.33 3.84
C LEU A 158 -7.62 0.92 5.03
N SER A 159 -7.95 2.20 5.01
CA SER A 159 -8.59 2.90 6.14
C SER A 159 -9.97 2.37 6.54
N LYS A 160 -10.63 1.60 5.66
CA LYS A 160 -11.92 0.95 5.91
C LYS A 160 -11.79 -0.50 6.39
N GLU A 161 -10.57 -1.05 6.37
CA GLU A 161 -10.28 -2.37 6.89
C GLU A 161 -10.10 -2.30 8.40
N LYS A 162 -10.49 -3.37 9.09
CA LYS A 162 -10.26 -3.49 10.53
C LYS A 162 -8.84 -3.94 10.81
N GLU A 163 -8.37 -4.91 10.04
CA GLU A 163 -7.10 -5.59 10.24
C GLU A 163 -6.36 -5.73 8.91
N ILE A 164 -5.05 -5.73 8.98
CA ILE A 164 -4.15 -6.01 7.85
C ILE A 164 -3.10 -7.01 8.29
N THR A 165 -2.53 -7.73 7.35
CA THR A 165 -1.43 -8.66 7.60
C THR A 165 -0.15 -8.12 6.97
N LEU A 166 0.93 -8.02 7.75
CA LEU A 166 2.29 -7.78 7.28
C LEU A 166 3.02 -9.11 7.19
N GLU A 167 3.45 -9.49 6.00
CA GLU A 167 4.31 -10.65 5.76
C GLU A 167 5.73 -10.22 5.42
N LEU A 168 6.71 -10.86 6.05
CA LEU A 168 8.13 -10.63 5.83
C LEU A 168 8.80 -11.92 5.36
N LYS A 169 9.40 -11.89 4.16
CA LYS A 169 10.26 -13.00 3.69
C LYS A 169 11.58 -13.05 4.45
N SER A 170 12.09 -11.90 4.82
CA SER A 170 13.21 -11.69 5.72
C SER A 170 13.18 -10.26 6.22
N TYR A 171 13.95 -9.96 7.25
CA TYR A 171 14.05 -8.61 7.82
C TYR A 171 14.91 -7.63 6.99
N SER A 172 15.44 -8.06 5.85
CA SER A 172 16.22 -7.23 4.92
C SER A 172 15.63 -7.13 3.52
N GLN A 173 14.47 -7.76 3.29
CA GLN A 173 13.75 -7.76 2.02
C GLN A 173 12.42 -7.01 2.13
N ALA A 174 11.71 -6.90 1.01
CA ALA A 174 10.42 -6.23 0.98
C ALA A 174 9.42 -6.81 1.99
N GLY A 175 8.73 -5.92 2.70
CA GLY A 175 7.54 -6.27 3.46
C GLY A 175 6.29 -6.17 2.58
N ILE A 176 5.33 -7.04 2.82
CA ILE A 176 4.07 -7.08 2.10
C ILE A 176 2.92 -6.91 3.08
N PHE A 177 2.18 -5.82 2.91
CA PHE A 177 0.92 -5.60 3.60
C PHE A 177 -0.22 -6.14 2.74
N LYS A 178 -1.12 -6.91 3.33
CA LYS A 178 -2.24 -7.55 2.67
C LYS A 178 -3.54 -7.30 3.40
N SER A 179 -4.62 -7.15 2.65
CA SER A 179 -5.98 -7.27 3.15
C SER A 179 -6.83 -8.02 2.13
N TYR A 180 -7.68 -8.92 2.61
CA TYR A 180 -8.58 -9.72 1.80
C TYR A 180 -10.02 -9.70 2.37
N ASP A 181 -10.34 -8.73 3.23
CA ASP A 181 -11.68 -8.60 3.81
C ASP A 181 -12.61 -7.83 2.84
N LYS A 182 -12.59 -6.50 2.88
CA LYS A 182 -13.44 -5.68 2.00
C LYS A 182 -12.85 -5.45 0.63
N ILE A 183 -11.53 -5.42 0.56
CA ILE A 183 -10.79 -5.29 -0.71
C ILE A 183 -9.69 -6.33 -0.78
N ASN A 184 -9.46 -6.88 -1.97
CA ASN A 184 -8.29 -7.71 -2.25
C ASN A 184 -7.11 -6.79 -2.59
N TYR A 185 -6.28 -6.51 -1.59
CA TYR A 185 -5.20 -5.52 -1.68
C TYR A 185 -3.87 -6.09 -1.21
N LEU A 186 -2.84 -5.84 -1.99
CA LEU A 186 -1.46 -6.16 -1.67
C LEU A 186 -0.60 -4.92 -1.87
N TYR A 187 0.20 -4.60 -0.86
CA TYR A 187 1.12 -3.47 -0.90
C TYR A 187 2.53 -3.92 -0.52
N LEU A 188 3.44 -3.83 -1.48
CA LEU A 188 4.84 -4.17 -1.31
C LEU A 188 5.65 -2.90 -1.05
N VAL A 189 6.47 -2.92 0.00
CA VAL A 189 7.37 -1.83 0.37
C VAL A 189 8.77 -2.34 0.66
N MET A 190 9.77 -1.69 0.07
CA MET A 190 11.17 -2.00 0.32
C MET A 190 11.61 -1.43 1.68
N PRO A 191 12.41 -2.17 2.45
CA PRO A 191 12.96 -1.66 3.69
C PRO A 191 13.98 -0.55 3.44
N VAL A 192 14.17 0.28 4.46
CA VAL A 192 15.25 1.24 4.55
C VAL A 192 16.40 0.60 5.33
N ARG A 193 17.62 0.78 4.89
CA ARG A 193 18.80 0.35 5.67
C ARG A 193 18.99 1.30 6.86
N ILE A 194 19.20 0.73 8.02
CA ILE A 194 19.46 1.40 9.29
C ILE A 194 20.85 1.01 9.80
#